data_6249f5915fb778d0ccbaefdf73b00ac8
#
_entry.id   6249f5915fb778d0ccbaefdf73b00ac8
#
_cell.length_a   1.000
_cell.length_b   1.000
_cell.length_c   1.000
_cell.angle_alpha   90.00
_cell.angle_beta   90.00
_cell.angle_gamma   90.00
#
_symmetry.space_group_name_H-M   'P 1'
#
loop_
_entity.id
_entity.type
_entity.pdbx_description
1 polymer ?
#
loop_
_entity_poly.entity_id
_entity_poly.type
_entity_poly.pdbx_seq_one_letter_code
_entity_poly.pdbx_strand_id
1 'polypeptide(L)'
;MQKRAFGKTGLKITPLGFGTMEIRLVDEKTAGKVLNGVLDRGINYIDTSPEYPKAEIYIGSTIAKRRDEYVLATKCCDNMTGIGPMYTFDRQTVLDNVDESLRLMKTDHIDIMQIHGVIPEYLPGGPAGEVWETLREIKKAGKILHIGATICNKGPEFYGFPATYGYNSILRFAAWPEFEVIQLVYGCMTRLSEDVIQKAYDAYGTGIVARGALKQYTPVYDERFNVSRIAELFEPGETKDQFFIRYAMTHPGLANVMVGTKQLAHLEDNIKAAEKGPLSPEVYAEAKRRLNFVGVIPGPVDMKLDW
;
A
#
# COMPACT_ATOMS: atom_id res chain seq x y z
N MET A 1 13.48 10.12 -10.01
CA MET A 1 12.30 9.36 -10.54
C MET A 1 11.23 10.33 -11.03
N GLN A 2 10.64 10.12 -12.22
CA GLN A 2 9.54 10.92 -12.71
C GLN A 2 8.26 10.61 -11.93
N LYS A 3 7.58 11.65 -11.40
CA LYS A 3 6.34 11.48 -10.65
C LYS A 3 5.18 11.12 -11.58
N ARG A 4 4.26 10.28 -11.11
CA ARG A 4 3.02 9.86 -11.80
C ARG A 4 1.81 10.55 -11.17
N ALA A 5 0.74 10.71 -11.94
CA ALA A 5 -0.55 11.13 -11.40
C ALA A 5 -1.07 10.04 -10.43
N PHE A 6 -1.63 10.47 -9.32
CA PHE A 6 -2.19 9.56 -8.31
C PHE A 6 -3.71 9.51 -8.42
N GLY A 7 -4.16 8.83 -9.47
CA GLY A 7 -5.57 8.74 -9.78
C GLY A 7 -6.22 10.12 -9.91
N LYS A 8 -7.44 10.25 -9.39
CA LYS A 8 -8.23 11.50 -9.39
C LYS A 8 -7.90 12.46 -8.23
N THR A 9 -6.93 12.14 -7.38
CA THR A 9 -6.56 12.99 -6.22
C THR A 9 -5.94 14.33 -6.61
N GLY A 10 -5.45 14.48 -7.83
CA GLY A 10 -4.65 15.65 -8.24
C GLY A 10 -3.19 15.62 -7.79
N LEU A 11 -2.83 14.70 -6.89
CA LEU A 11 -1.47 14.55 -6.41
C LEU A 11 -0.57 13.89 -7.46
N LYS A 12 0.74 14.16 -7.34
CA LYS A 12 1.79 13.49 -8.13
C LYS A 12 2.78 12.81 -7.19
N ILE A 13 2.89 11.49 -7.31
CA ILE A 13 3.76 10.67 -6.47
C ILE A 13 4.81 9.92 -7.28
N THR A 14 5.93 9.58 -6.63
CA THR A 14 6.97 8.74 -7.24
C THR A 14 6.45 7.32 -7.44
N PRO A 15 6.89 6.62 -8.49
CA PRO A 15 6.48 5.22 -8.74
C PRO A 15 6.96 4.25 -7.66
N LEU A 16 7.98 4.61 -6.88
CA LEU A 16 8.43 3.92 -5.67
C LEU A 16 8.01 4.76 -4.46
N GLY A 17 7.37 4.13 -3.47
CA GLY A 17 6.99 4.72 -2.20
C GLY A 17 7.65 4.02 -1.02
N PHE A 18 7.58 4.63 0.15
CA PHE A 18 8.18 4.10 1.36
C PHE A 18 7.12 3.76 2.42
N GLY A 19 7.08 2.47 2.82
CA GLY A 19 6.27 1.97 3.94
C GLY A 19 7.09 1.90 5.24
N THR A 20 6.54 2.43 6.31
CA THR A 20 7.26 2.62 7.58
C THR A 20 7.18 1.43 8.54
N MET A 21 6.52 0.33 8.16
CA MET A 21 6.36 -0.84 9.03
C MET A 21 7.69 -1.38 9.57
N GLU A 22 8.75 -1.37 8.78
CA GLU A 22 10.06 -1.91 9.17
C GLU A 22 10.83 -0.97 10.11
N ILE A 23 10.66 0.34 10.00
CA ILE A 23 11.41 1.29 10.85
C ILE A 23 10.93 1.28 12.31
N ARG A 24 9.73 0.76 12.61
CA ARG A 24 9.27 0.57 13.98
C ARG A 24 10.19 -0.34 14.83
N LEU A 25 11.02 -1.15 14.15
CA LEU A 25 11.90 -2.15 14.76
C LEU A 25 13.30 -1.62 15.10
N VAL A 26 13.57 -0.35 14.80
CA VAL A 26 14.87 0.27 15.04
C VAL A 26 14.76 1.46 16.00
N ASP A 27 15.90 2.04 16.40
CA ASP A 27 15.92 3.27 17.18
C ASP A 27 15.60 4.50 16.30
N GLU A 28 15.27 5.62 16.97
CA GLU A 28 14.90 6.88 16.31
C GLU A 28 16.02 7.42 15.41
N LYS A 29 17.27 7.30 15.81
CA LYS A 29 18.42 7.76 15.03
C LYS A 29 18.53 7.00 13.70
N THR A 30 18.33 5.68 13.74
CA THR A 30 18.35 4.83 12.55
C THR A 30 17.13 5.11 11.68
N ALA A 31 15.94 5.20 12.28
CA ALA A 31 14.70 5.55 11.57
C ALA A 31 14.82 6.93 10.88
N GLY A 32 15.36 7.93 11.58
CA GLY A 32 15.59 9.27 11.03
C GLY A 32 16.56 9.28 9.85
N LYS A 33 17.64 8.49 9.90
CA LYS A 33 18.56 8.34 8.76
C LYS A 33 17.84 7.75 7.54
N VAL A 34 16.99 6.74 7.74
CA VAL A 34 16.25 6.11 6.64
C VAL A 34 15.22 7.08 6.08
N LEU A 35 14.40 7.71 6.93
CA LEU A 35 13.35 8.64 6.49
C LEU A 35 13.91 9.86 5.74
N ASN A 36 14.97 10.48 6.27
CA ASN A 36 15.66 11.55 5.53
C ASN A 36 16.27 11.02 4.24
N GLY A 37 16.92 9.86 4.28
CA GLY A 37 17.46 9.21 3.09
C GLY A 37 16.43 8.92 2.00
N VAL A 38 15.19 8.61 2.36
CA VAL A 38 14.05 8.46 1.44
C VAL A 38 13.75 9.79 0.71
N LEU A 39 13.63 10.88 1.48
CA LEU A 39 13.34 12.20 0.92
C LEU A 39 14.51 12.76 0.10
N ASP A 40 15.76 12.60 0.58
CA ASP A 40 16.97 13.05 -0.12
C ASP A 40 17.14 12.40 -1.50
N ARG A 41 16.53 11.22 -1.70
CA ARG A 41 16.52 10.50 -2.99
C ARG A 41 15.27 10.78 -3.81
N GLY A 42 14.45 11.73 -3.38
CA GLY A 42 13.29 12.22 -4.09
C GLY A 42 12.07 11.30 -4.07
N ILE A 43 12.02 10.29 -3.19
CA ILE A 43 10.80 9.53 -2.94
C ILE A 43 9.85 10.43 -2.15
N ASN A 44 8.64 10.62 -2.66
CA ASN A 44 7.68 11.56 -2.07
C ASN A 44 6.35 10.92 -1.64
N TYR A 45 6.29 9.61 -1.47
CA TYR A 45 5.13 8.92 -0.89
C TYR A 45 5.58 8.12 0.33
N ILE A 46 5.05 8.47 1.49
CA ILE A 46 5.33 7.82 2.77
C ILE A 46 4.02 7.29 3.37
N ASP A 47 3.98 6.00 3.67
CA ASP A 47 2.84 5.32 4.28
C ASP A 47 3.18 4.81 5.67
N THR A 48 2.31 5.08 6.62
CA THR A 48 2.41 4.65 8.02
C THR A 48 1.08 4.09 8.53
N SER A 49 0.97 3.81 9.82
CA SER A 49 -0.26 3.38 10.51
C SER A 49 -0.11 3.58 12.02
N PRO A 50 -1.18 3.91 12.74
CA PRO A 50 -1.23 3.85 14.20
C PRO A 50 -0.81 2.48 14.74
N GLU A 51 -1.11 1.39 14.03
CA GLU A 51 -0.70 0.01 14.36
C GLU A 51 0.82 -0.17 14.35
N TYR A 52 1.60 0.74 13.74
CA TYR A 52 3.06 0.61 13.69
C TYR A 52 3.71 1.37 14.86
N PRO A 53 3.97 0.72 16.02
CA PRO A 53 4.53 1.39 17.18
C PRO A 53 5.75 2.23 16.81
N LYS A 54 5.81 3.48 17.27
CA LYS A 54 6.89 4.45 17.05
C LYS A 54 7.01 5.00 15.61
N ALA A 55 6.44 4.38 14.57
CA ALA A 55 6.66 4.85 13.19
C ALA A 55 6.15 6.29 12.99
N GLU A 56 4.94 6.61 13.45
CA GLU A 56 4.39 7.97 13.40
C GLU A 56 5.18 8.96 14.28
N ILE A 57 5.66 8.51 15.47
CA ILE A 57 6.54 9.31 16.31
C ILE A 57 7.84 9.65 15.57
N TYR A 58 8.44 8.69 14.87
CA TYR A 58 9.68 8.91 14.13
C TYR A 58 9.48 9.85 12.94
N ILE A 59 8.34 9.78 12.24
CA ILE A 59 7.98 10.77 11.22
C ILE A 59 7.97 12.16 11.84
N GLY A 60 7.24 12.36 12.94
CA GLY A 60 7.11 13.65 13.62
C GLY A 60 8.38 14.18 14.23
N SER A 61 9.28 13.32 14.70
CA SER A 61 10.54 13.76 15.32
C SER A 61 11.66 14.02 14.32
N THR A 62 11.63 13.39 13.13
CA THR A 62 12.77 13.40 12.21
C THR A 62 12.54 14.12 10.89
N ILE A 63 11.31 14.10 10.34
CA ILE A 63 11.01 14.70 9.03
C ILE A 63 9.83 15.67 9.05
N ALA A 64 9.22 15.99 10.18
CA ALA A 64 8.10 16.94 10.22
C ALA A 64 8.42 18.31 9.61
N LYS A 65 9.66 18.80 9.73
CA LYS A 65 10.12 20.04 9.11
C LYS A 65 10.22 20.00 7.59
N ARG A 66 10.08 18.82 7.00
CA ARG A 66 10.14 18.54 5.56
C ARG A 66 8.76 18.16 5.00
N ARG A 67 7.68 18.54 5.72
CA ARG A 67 6.30 18.10 5.44
C ARG A 67 5.87 18.33 3.99
N ASP A 68 6.27 19.40 3.39
CA ASP A 68 5.92 19.79 2.01
C ASP A 68 6.64 18.96 0.93
N GLU A 69 7.61 18.13 1.32
CA GLU A 69 8.36 17.33 0.36
C GLU A 69 7.68 16.00 0.02
N TYR A 70 6.67 15.57 0.81
CA TYR A 70 6.07 14.25 0.66
C TYR A 70 4.55 14.23 0.85
N VAL A 71 3.92 13.28 0.19
CA VAL A 71 2.53 12.87 0.40
C VAL A 71 2.51 11.86 1.55
N LEU A 72 1.77 12.19 2.60
CA LEU A 72 1.65 11.39 3.82
C LEU A 72 0.37 10.58 3.81
N ALA A 73 0.50 9.26 3.86
CA ALA A 73 -0.62 8.35 4.02
C ALA A 73 -0.54 7.64 5.38
N THR A 74 -1.66 7.59 6.09
CA THR A 74 -1.82 6.77 7.30
C THR A 74 -3.19 6.09 7.30
N LYS A 75 -3.54 5.46 8.41
CA LYS A 75 -4.72 4.62 8.50
C LYS A 75 -5.58 4.98 9.69
N CYS A 76 -6.85 4.56 9.66
CA CYS A 76 -7.78 4.66 10.79
C CYS A 76 -8.55 3.36 10.96
N CYS A 77 -9.35 3.31 12.00
CA CYS A 77 -10.05 2.13 12.50
C CYS A 77 -9.12 1.12 13.19
N ASP A 78 -7.89 1.50 13.49
CA ASP A 78 -6.97 0.68 14.29
C ASP A 78 -7.37 0.76 15.78
N ASN A 79 -7.61 -0.38 16.40
CA ASN A 79 -7.92 -0.47 17.83
C ASN A 79 -6.63 -0.36 18.66
N MET A 80 -6.34 0.85 19.12
CA MET A 80 -5.12 1.15 19.88
C MET A 80 -5.20 0.73 21.35
N THR A 81 -6.33 0.22 21.82
CA THR A 81 -6.52 -0.22 23.22
C THR A 81 -5.83 -1.55 23.53
N GLY A 82 -5.56 -2.35 22.51
CA GLY A 82 -5.06 -3.73 22.65
C GLY A 82 -6.07 -4.73 23.24
N ILE A 83 -7.32 -4.31 23.45
CA ILE A 83 -8.41 -5.13 23.97
C ILE A 83 -9.49 -5.27 22.88
N GLY A 84 -9.88 -6.49 22.55
CA GLY A 84 -10.86 -6.76 21.51
C GLY A 84 -10.26 -6.92 20.11
N PRO A 85 -11.08 -6.73 19.05
CA PRO A 85 -10.63 -6.90 17.67
C PRO A 85 -9.58 -5.86 17.27
N MET A 86 -8.70 -6.21 16.35
CA MET A 86 -7.63 -5.34 15.84
C MET A 86 -8.18 -4.07 15.18
N TYR A 87 -9.34 -4.15 14.55
CA TYR A 87 -10.01 -3.03 13.90
C TYR A 87 -11.39 -2.79 14.51
N THR A 88 -11.75 -1.52 14.70
CA THR A 88 -13.04 -1.08 15.21
C THR A 88 -13.60 0.00 14.29
N PHE A 89 -14.75 -0.29 13.65
CA PHE A 89 -15.35 0.57 12.63
C PHE A 89 -16.46 1.44 13.23
N ASP A 90 -16.06 2.40 14.06
CA ASP A 90 -16.94 3.39 14.67
C ASP A 90 -16.35 4.80 14.62
N ARG A 91 -17.21 5.80 14.88
CA ARG A 91 -16.86 7.22 14.85
C ARG A 91 -15.70 7.57 15.79
N GLN A 92 -15.77 7.10 17.05
CA GLN A 92 -14.80 7.51 18.06
C GLN A 92 -13.40 7.00 17.72
N THR A 93 -13.29 5.74 17.30
CA THR A 93 -12.02 5.15 16.87
C THR A 93 -11.41 5.92 15.69
N VAL A 94 -12.23 6.35 14.72
CA VAL A 94 -11.76 7.15 13.59
C VAL A 94 -11.20 8.49 14.05
N LEU A 95 -11.95 9.21 14.91
CA LEU A 95 -11.52 10.52 15.45
C LEU A 95 -10.23 10.40 16.25
N ASP A 96 -10.15 9.43 17.16
CA ASP A 96 -8.98 9.21 18.01
C ASP A 96 -7.73 8.87 17.18
N ASN A 97 -7.87 8.01 16.17
CA ASN A 97 -6.76 7.68 15.29
C ASN A 97 -6.26 8.91 14.50
N VAL A 98 -7.17 9.71 13.94
CA VAL A 98 -6.78 10.91 13.17
C VAL A 98 -6.10 11.93 14.07
N ASP A 99 -6.68 12.27 15.22
CA ASP A 99 -6.14 13.29 16.11
C ASP A 99 -4.79 12.88 16.71
N GLU A 100 -4.65 11.60 17.09
CA GLU A 100 -3.39 11.09 17.59
C GLU A 100 -2.31 11.03 16.51
N SER A 101 -2.65 10.60 15.29
CA SER A 101 -1.73 10.59 14.15
C SER A 101 -1.23 11.99 13.81
N LEU A 102 -2.09 13.00 13.78
CA LEU A 102 -1.70 14.41 13.58
C LEU A 102 -0.75 14.89 14.68
N ARG A 103 -1.06 14.58 15.92
CA ARG A 103 -0.24 14.94 17.09
C ARG A 103 1.14 14.28 17.03
N LEU A 104 1.20 12.97 16.77
CA LEU A 104 2.46 12.20 16.75
C LEU A 104 3.35 12.61 15.58
N MET A 105 2.78 12.79 14.40
CA MET A 105 3.51 13.19 13.21
C MET A 105 3.78 14.70 13.12
N LYS A 106 3.27 15.49 14.08
CA LYS A 106 3.46 16.96 14.18
C LYS A 106 3.08 17.68 12.90
N THR A 107 1.92 17.37 12.35
CA THR A 107 1.37 17.97 11.13
C THR A 107 -0.07 18.41 11.37
N ASP A 108 -0.55 19.38 10.62
CA ASP A 108 -1.92 19.86 10.66
C ASP A 108 -2.85 19.11 9.70
N HIS A 109 -2.30 18.35 8.77
CA HIS A 109 -3.08 17.53 7.83
C HIS A 109 -2.38 16.24 7.43
N ILE A 110 -3.20 15.27 7.02
CA ILE A 110 -2.80 14.00 6.41
C ILE A 110 -3.29 14.01 4.97
N ASP A 111 -2.41 13.77 3.99
CA ASP A 111 -2.84 13.77 2.60
C ASP A 111 -3.84 12.64 2.31
N ILE A 112 -3.57 11.43 2.80
CA ILE A 112 -4.41 10.26 2.52
C ILE A 112 -4.71 9.52 3.81
N MET A 113 -5.99 9.50 4.20
CA MET A 113 -6.51 8.66 5.27
C MET A 113 -7.12 7.40 4.70
N GLN A 114 -6.69 6.25 5.18
CA GLN A 114 -7.15 4.95 4.70
C GLN A 114 -7.88 4.18 5.81
N ILE A 115 -9.06 3.64 5.53
CA ILE A 115 -9.69 2.66 6.42
C ILE A 115 -8.84 1.39 6.39
N HIS A 116 -8.42 0.91 7.53
CA HIS A 116 -7.45 -0.19 7.62
C HIS A 116 -8.11 -1.57 7.49
N GLY A 117 -7.57 -2.43 6.63
CA GLY A 117 -7.91 -3.85 6.55
C GLY A 117 -9.38 -4.18 6.32
N VAL A 118 -10.09 -3.41 5.49
CA VAL A 118 -11.55 -3.41 5.42
C VAL A 118 -12.07 -4.03 4.11
N ILE A 119 -13.27 -4.59 4.20
CA ILE A 119 -14.16 -4.86 3.05
C ILE A 119 -15.46 -4.07 3.22
N PRO A 120 -16.22 -3.78 2.14
CA PRO A 120 -17.44 -2.99 2.22
C PRO A 120 -18.47 -3.52 3.22
N GLU A 121 -18.52 -4.84 3.42
CA GLU A 121 -19.45 -5.53 4.33
C GLU A 121 -19.22 -5.20 5.82
N TYR A 122 -18.02 -4.75 6.18
CA TYR A 122 -17.69 -4.38 7.56
C TYR A 122 -17.96 -2.92 7.90
N LEU A 123 -18.42 -2.15 6.92
CA LEU A 123 -18.80 -0.76 7.13
C LEU A 123 -20.33 -0.63 7.17
N PRO A 124 -20.96 -0.67 8.36
CA PRO A 124 -22.40 -0.52 8.49
C PRO A 124 -22.88 0.76 7.79
N GLY A 125 -23.92 0.63 6.97
CA GLY A 125 -24.44 1.75 6.17
C GLY A 125 -23.61 2.09 4.93
N GLY A 126 -22.48 1.45 4.70
CA GLY A 126 -21.63 1.67 3.54
C GLY A 126 -21.24 3.15 3.36
N PRO A 127 -21.42 3.74 2.15
CA PRO A 127 -21.08 5.14 1.90
C PRO A 127 -22.01 6.18 2.57
N ALA A 128 -23.07 5.74 3.24
CA ALA A 128 -23.94 6.54 4.10
C ALA A 128 -23.80 6.16 5.58
N GLY A 129 -22.80 5.34 5.92
CA GLY A 129 -22.58 4.88 7.29
C GLY A 129 -21.72 5.83 8.11
N GLU A 130 -21.72 5.63 9.42
CA GLU A 130 -21.08 6.50 10.41
C GLU A 130 -19.59 6.73 10.13
N VAL A 131 -18.83 5.69 9.81
CA VAL A 131 -17.38 5.80 9.52
C VAL A 131 -17.13 6.71 8.31
N TRP A 132 -17.92 6.51 7.24
CA TRP A 132 -17.76 7.30 6.01
C TRP A 132 -18.16 8.76 6.20
N GLU A 133 -19.26 9.00 6.91
CA GLU A 133 -19.71 10.35 7.29
C GLU A 133 -18.64 11.06 8.15
N THR A 134 -18.06 10.37 9.12
CA THR A 134 -17.00 10.90 9.96
C THR A 134 -15.77 11.30 9.13
N LEU A 135 -15.34 10.47 8.19
CA LEU A 135 -14.22 10.80 7.30
C LEU A 135 -14.52 12.04 6.42
N ARG A 136 -15.77 12.20 5.95
CA ARG A 136 -16.20 13.40 5.23
C ARG A 136 -16.14 14.66 6.09
N GLU A 137 -16.60 14.58 7.33
CA GLU A 137 -16.52 15.69 8.29
C GLU A 137 -15.08 16.10 8.55
N ILE A 138 -14.17 15.13 8.76
CA ILE A 138 -12.76 15.36 9.00
C ILE A 138 -12.10 15.96 7.74
N LYS A 139 -12.47 15.47 6.55
CA LYS A 139 -12.01 16.03 5.27
C LYS A 139 -12.47 17.47 5.09
N LYS A 140 -13.73 17.76 5.39
CA LYS A 140 -14.27 19.13 5.34
C LYS A 140 -13.57 20.07 6.33
N ALA A 141 -13.10 19.56 7.47
CA ALA A 141 -12.31 20.31 8.44
C ALA A 141 -10.83 20.52 8.00
N GLY A 142 -10.41 19.93 6.89
CA GLY A 142 -9.05 20.04 6.37
C GLY A 142 -8.00 19.17 7.07
N LYS A 143 -8.39 18.33 8.03
CA LYS A 143 -7.47 17.42 8.73
C LYS A 143 -6.99 16.27 7.87
N ILE A 144 -7.80 15.83 6.90
CA ILE A 144 -7.44 14.86 5.86
C ILE A 144 -7.82 15.42 4.49
N LEU A 145 -7.06 15.09 3.44
CA LEU A 145 -7.32 15.63 2.11
C LEU A 145 -8.00 14.62 1.19
N HIS A 146 -7.66 13.34 1.29
CA HIS A 146 -8.19 12.26 0.45
C HIS A 146 -8.56 11.05 1.30
N ILE A 147 -9.62 10.34 0.87
CA ILE A 147 -10.14 9.15 1.57
C ILE A 147 -9.86 7.90 0.73
N GLY A 148 -9.40 6.85 1.40
CA GLY A 148 -9.12 5.56 0.80
C GLY A 148 -9.33 4.37 1.73
N ALA A 149 -8.91 3.22 1.28
CA ALA A 149 -8.89 1.99 2.09
C ALA A 149 -7.67 1.13 1.79
N THR A 150 -7.20 0.41 2.81
CA THR A 150 -6.27 -0.71 2.59
C THR A 150 -7.04 -2.01 2.56
N ILE A 151 -6.84 -2.77 1.50
CA ILE A 151 -7.46 -4.06 1.32
C ILE A 151 -6.44 -5.14 1.63
N CYS A 152 -6.81 -6.10 2.47
CA CYS A 152 -5.98 -7.25 2.79
C CYS A 152 -6.60 -8.53 2.24
N ASN A 153 -5.77 -9.40 1.69
CA ASN A 153 -6.18 -10.70 1.17
C ASN A 153 -5.99 -11.82 2.20
N LYS A 154 -5.82 -11.49 3.49
CA LYS A 154 -5.64 -12.50 4.55
C LYS A 154 -6.97 -12.98 5.11
N GLY A 155 -6.97 -14.25 5.55
CA GLY A 155 -8.13 -14.90 6.12
C GLY A 155 -8.49 -14.45 7.56
N PRO A 156 -9.64 -14.92 8.06
CA PRO A 156 -10.21 -14.52 9.34
C PRO A 156 -9.33 -14.84 10.55
N GLU A 157 -8.54 -15.88 10.46
CA GLU A 157 -7.62 -16.33 11.52
C GLU A 157 -6.52 -15.31 11.82
N PHE A 158 -6.22 -14.41 10.89
CA PHE A 158 -5.19 -13.40 11.06
C PHE A 158 -5.70 -12.09 11.68
N TYR A 159 -6.95 -11.72 11.40
CA TYR A 159 -7.54 -10.46 11.84
C TYR A 159 -8.82 -10.60 12.69
N GLY A 160 -9.28 -11.84 12.93
CA GLY A 160 -10.56 -12.09 13.60
C GLY A 160 -11.79 -11.76 12.74
N PHE A 161 -11.60 -11.47 11.44
CA PHE A 161 -12.66 -11.19 10.46
C PHE A 161 -12.65 -12.26 9.36
N PRO A 162 -13.78 -12.50 8.66
CA PRO A 162 -13.78 -13.33 7.45
C PRO A 162 -12.76 -12.83 6.44
N ALA A 163 -12.22 -13.73 5.62
CA ALA A 163 -11.21 -13.41 4.62
C ALA A 163 -11.62 -12.15 3.84
N THR A 164 -10.76 -11.13 3.86
CA THR A 164 -10.96 -9.93 3.06
C THR A 164 -10.60 -10.26 1.62
N TYR A 165 -11.57 -10.74 0.85
CA TYR A 165 -11.42 -11.00 -0.58
C TYR A 165 -11.27 -9.66 -1.32
N GLY A 166 -10.04 -9.12 -1.27
CA GLY A 166 -9.71 -7.82 -1.81
C GLY A 166 -10.14 -7.64 -3.26
N TYR A 167 -10.11 -8.73 -4.04
CA TYR A 167 -10.55 -8.71 -5.42
C TYR A 167 -11.95 -8.11 -5.62
N ASN A 168 -12.97 -8.65 -4.95
CA ASN A 168 -14.36 -8.18 -5.09
C ASN A 168 -14.61 -6.81 -4.45
N SER A 169 -13.82 -6.44 -3.46
CA SER A 169 -13.97 -5.18 -2.73
C SER A 169 -13.46 -3.96 -3.51
N ILE A 170 -12.47 -4.15 -4.40
CA ILE A 170 -11.80 -3.07 -5.10
C ILE A 170 -12.79 -2.21 -5.90
N LEU A 171 -13.57 -2.83 -6.80
CA LEU A 171 -14.54 -2.11 -7.64
C LEU A 171 -15.71 -1.55 -6.84
N ARG A 172 -16.10 -2.22 -5.75
CA ARG A 172 -17.17 -1.75 -4.88
C ARG A 172 -16.77 -0.47 -4.14
N PHE A 173 -15.57 -0.44 -3.54
CA PHE A 173 -15.05 0.79 -2.94
C PHE A 173 -14.81 1.88 -3.97
N ALA A 174 -14.22 1.55 -5.11
CA ALA A 174 -13.94 2.53 -6.16
C ALA A 174 -15.21 3.27 -6.65
N ALA A 175 -16.37 2.59 -6.59
CA ALA A 175 -17.67 3.17 -6.95
C ALA A 175 -18.29 4.06 -5.86
N TRP A 176 -17.73 4.11 -4.64
CA TRP A 176 -18.28 4.97 -3.58
C TRP A 176 -17.98 6.45 -3.86
N PRO A 177 -18.95 7.34 -3.56
CA PRO A 177 -18.71 8.78 -3.65
C PRO A 177 -17.49 9.19 -2.81
N GLU A 178 -16.65 10.07 -3.35
CA GLU A 178 -15.45 10.60 -2.67
C GLU A 178 -14.38 9.56 -2.30
N PHE A 179 -14.51 8.32 -2.75
CA PHE A 179 -13.47 7.32 -2.60
C PHE A 179 -12.37 7.55 -3.64
N GLU A 180 -11.12 7.69 -3.21
CA GLU A 180 -10.05 8.17 -4.10
C GLU A 180 -8.86 7.22 -4.19
N VAL A 181 -8.53 6.49 -3.12
CA VAL A 181 -7.29 5.70 -3.04
C VAL A 181 -7.53 4.28 -2.54
N ILE A 182 -6.88 3.31 -3.17
CA ILE A 182 -6.80 1.92 -2.70
C ILE A 182 -5.35 1.51 -2.51
N GLN A 183 -5.03 0.95 -1.34
CA GLN A 183 -3.80 0.23 -1.10
C GLN A 183 -4.11 -1.27 -1.05
N LEU A 184 -3.41 -2.06 -1.84
CA LEU A 184 -3.66 -3.50 -1.99
C LEU A 184 -2.37 -4.32 -2.13
N VAL A 185 -2.47 -5.62 -1.94
CA VAL A 185 -1.36 -6.54 -2.18
C VAL A 185 -1.30 -6.90 -3.67
N TYR A 186 -0.18 -6.54 -4.31
CA TYR A 186 0.10 -6.89 -5.69
C TYR A 186 1.61 -6.98 -5.96
N GLY A 187 2.00 -7.94 -6.76
CA GLY A 187 3.38 -8.14 -7.21
C GLY A 187 3.51 -9.32 -8.14
N CYS A 188 4.73 -9.61 -8.56
CA CYS A 188 5.05 -10.66 -9.53
C CYS A 188 4.46 -12.03 -9.12
N MET A 189 4.58 -12.40 -7.85
CA MET A 189 4.09 -13.68 -7.34
C MET A 189 2.69 -13.58 -6.67
N THR A 190 2.07 -12.41 -6.67
CA THR A 190 0.75 -12.17 -6.07
C THR A 190 -0.10 -11.32 -7.00
N ARG A 191 -0.74 -11.95 -7.96
CA ARG A 191 -1.41 -11.29 -9.09
C ARG A 191 -2.94 -11.25 -9.01
N LEU A 192 -3.52 -11.66 -7.90
CA LEU A 192 -4.99 -11.80 -7.78
C LEU A 192 -5.78 -10.58 -8.25
N SER A 193 -5.34 -9.39 -7.87
CA SER A 193 -6.03 -8.13 -8.19
C SER A 193 -5.62 -7.50 -9.53
N GLU A 194 -4.80 -8.15 -10.34
CA GLU A 194 -4.18 -7.55 -11.53
C GLU A 194 -5.18 -6.93 -12.51
N ASP A 195 -6.24 -7.65 -12.85
CA ASP A 195 -7.23 -7.16 -13.81
C ASP A 195 -8.21 -6.13 -13.23
N VAL A 196 -8.51 -6.21 -11.92
CA VAL A 196 -9.40 -5.24 -11.26
C VAL A 196 -8.69 -3.93 -10.93
N ILE A 197 -7.37 -3.92 -10.76
CA ILE A 197 -6.56 -2.70 -10.65
C ILE A 197 -6.81 -1.80 -11.88
N GLN A 198 -6.67 -2.36 -13.07
CA GLN A 198 -6.89 -1.59 -14.31
C GLN A 198 -8.32 -1.09 -14.41
N LYS A 199 -9.30 -1.95 -14.14
CA LYS A 199 -10.72 -1.60 -14.18
C LYS A 199 -11.07 -0.46 -13.20
N ALA A 200 -10.53 -0.50 -11.97
CA ALA A 200 -10.76 0.56 -10.99
C ALA A 200 -10.15 1.90 -11.40
N TYR A 201 -8.96 1.87 -12.00
CA TYR A 201 -8.32 3.05 -12.55
C TYR A 201 -9.11 3.64 -13.72
N ASP A 202 -9.47 2.82 -14.72
CA ASP A 202 -10.13 3.29 -15.95
C ASP A 202 -11.56 3.81 -15.68
N ALA A 203 -12.33 3.11 -14.84
CA ALA A 203 -13.73 3.44 -14.62
C ALA A 203 -13.93 4.56 -13.58
N TYR A 204 -13.06 4.68 -12.59
CA TYR A 204 -13.27 5.57 -11.45
C TYR A 204 -12.12 6.55 -11.17
N GLY A 205 -11.00 6.44 -11.90
CA GLY A 205 -9.83 7.24 -11.66
C GLY A 205 -9.17 6.98 -10.30
N THR A 206 -9.35 5.80 -9.73
CA THR A 206 -8.85 5.46 -8.40
C THR A 206 -7.32 5.45 -8.38
N GLY A 207 -6.71 6.13 -7.41
CA GLY A 207 -5.27 6.04 -7.14
C GLY A 207 -4.93 4.71 -6.48
N ILE A 208 -4.05 3.92 -7.07
CA ILE A 208 -3.76 2.58 -6.56
C ILE A 208 -2.29 2.44 -6.18
N VAL A 209 -2.07 1.96 -4.94
CA VAL A 209 -0.77 1.67 -4.36
C VAL A 209 -0.64 0.16 -4.14
N ALA A 210 0.39 -0.44 -4.71
CA ALA A 210 0.74 -1.84 -4.43
C ALA A 210 1.66 -1.92 -3.21
N ARG A 211 1.34 -2.80 -2.27
CA ARG A 211 2.20 -3.19 -1.15
C ARG A 211 2.51 -4.68 -1.21
N GLY A 212 3.57 -5.08 -0.49
CA GLY A 212 3.93 -6.48 -0.38
C GLY A 212 4.45 -7.12 -1.65
N ALA A 213 4.90 -6.34 -2.63
CA ALA A 213 5.42 -6.85 -3.91
C ALA A 213 6.63 -7.81 -3.75
N LEU A 214 7.38 -7.66 -2.66
CA LEU A 214 8.56 -8.48 -2.33
C LEU A 214 8.28 -9.57 -1.30
N LYS A 215 7.06 -9.66 -0.75
CA LYS A 215 6.73 -10.62 0.31
C LYS A 215 6.38 -12.00 -0.26
N GLN A 216 6.77 -13.01 0.49
CA GLN A 216 6.33 -14.38 0.27
C GLN A 216 5.01 -14.57 1.02
N TYR A 217 3.93 -14.83 0.28
CA TYR A 217 2.60 -14.97 0.85
C TYR A 217 2.06 -16.41 0.81
N THR A 218 2.76 -17.34 0.18
CA THR A 218 2.30 -18.73 0.07
C THR A 218 3.40 -19.73 0.40
N PRO A 219 3.09 -20.89 0.98
CA PRO A 219 4.04 -21.98 1.21
C PRO A 219 4.69 -22.49 -0.07
N VAL A 220 3.97 -22.42 -1.19
CA VAL A 220 4.43 -22.86 -2.52
C VAL A 220 5.15 -21.76 -3.32
N TYR A 221 5.51 -20.67 -2.68
CA TYR A 221 6.13 -19.52 -3.35
C TYR A 221 7.43 -19.91 -4.06
N ASP A 222 8.35 -20.55 -3.33
CA ASP A 222 9.68 -20.90 -3.89
C ASP A 222 9.55 -21.97 -4.98
N GLU A 223 8.66 -22.93 -4.83
CA GLU A 223 8.36 -23.93 -5.85
C GLU A 223 7.85 -23.25 -7.14
N ARG A 224 6.82 -22.42 -7.03
CA ARG A 224 6.25 -21.68 -8.18
C ARG A 224 7.27 -20.75 -8.82
N PHE A 225 8.07 -20.07 -8.01
CA PHE A 225 9.15 -19.22 -8.52
C PHE A 225 10.14 -20.02 -9.36
N ASN A 226 10.62 -21.16 -8.85
CA ASN A 226 11.59 -22.00 -9.53
C ASN A 226 11.01 -22.64 -10.79
N VAL A 227 9.81 -23.23 -10.70
CA VAL A 227 9.16 -23.90 -11.85
C VAL A 227 8.78 -22.89 -12.94
N SER A 228 8.43 -21.66 -12.59
CA SER A 228 8.14 -20.59 -13.58
C SER A 228 9.35 -20.20 -14.41
N ARG A 229 10.56 -20.46 -13.94
CA ARG A 229 11.83 -20.03 -14.54
C ARG A 229 11.89 -18.51 -14.78
N ILE A 230 11.18 -17.74 -13.96
CA ILE A 230 11.08 -16.29 -14.12
C ILE A 230 12.44 -15.59 -13.99
N ALA A 231 13.35 -16.18 -13.24
CA ALA A 231 14.72 -15.68 -13.09
C ALA A 231 15.51 -15.59 -14.40
N GLU A 232 15.12 -16.36 -15.43
CA GLU A 232 15.75 -16.27 -16.76
C GLU A 232 15.41 -14.97 -17.52
N LEU A 233 14.42 -14.23 -17.02
CA LEU A 233 14.04 -12.94 -17.60
C LEU A 233 14.78 -11.77 -16.96
N PHE A 234 15.58 -12.01 -15.92
CA PHE A 234 16.34 -10.97 -15.26
C PHE A 234 17.45 -10.44 -16.17
N GLU A 235 17.66 -9.16 -16.14
CA GLU A 235 18.81 -8.56 -16.79
C GLU A 235 20.13 -8.98 -16.10
N PRO A 236 21.27 -8.95 -16.79
CA PRO A 236 22.55 -9.27 -16.17
C PRO A 236 22.80 -8.41 -14.91
N GLY A 237 23.01 -9.07 -13.77
CA GLY A 237 23.22 -8.41 -12.48
C GLY A 237 21.95 -7.89 -11.79
N GLU A 238 20.78 -8.12 -12.34
CA GLU A 238 19.51 -7.77 -11.70
C GLU A 238 19.15 -8.74 -10.59
N THR A 239 18.79 -8.22 -9.42
CA THR A 239 18.31 -9.05 -8.32
C THR A 239 16.84 -9.41 -8.48
N LYS A 240 16.40 -10.46 -7.78
CA LYS A 240 14.96 -10.84 -7.72
C LYS A 240 14.09 -9.67 -7.27
N ASP A 241 14.50 -8.95 -6.24
CA ASP A 241 13.73 -7.84 -5.68
C ASP A 241 13.63 -6.68 -6.67
N GLN A 242 14.70 -6.38 -7.39
CA GLN A 242 14.69 -5.37 -8.46
C GLN A 242 13.71 -5.74 -9.58
N PHE A 243 13.75 -6.98 -10.05
CA PHE A 243 12.81 -7.45 -11.08
C PHE A 243 11.36 -7.38 -10.58
N PHE A 244 11.09 -7.75 -9.34
CA PHE A 244 9.74 -7.74 -8.77
C PHE A 244 9.18 -6.33 -8.60
N ILE A 245 10.01 -5.36 -8.19
CA ILE A 245 9.62 -3.95 -8.16
C ILE A 245 9.27 -3.47 -9.57
N ARG A 246 10.13 -3.74 -10.56
CA ARG A 246 9.92 -3.36 -11.96
C ARG A 246 8.67 -4.03 -12.55
N TYR A 247 8.47 -5.32 -12.26
CA TYR A 247 7.25 -6.03 -12.65
C TYR A 247 6.00 -5.30 -12.16
N ALA A 248 5.93 -5.00 -10.87
CA ALA A 248 4.78 -4.30 -10.31
C ALA A 248 4.62 -2.89 -10.89
N MET A 249 5.72 -2.15 -11.06
CA MET A 249 5.71 -0.81 -11.67
C MET A 249 5.28 -0.80 -13.14
N THR A 250 5.32 -1.96 -13.83
CA THR A 250 4.90 -2.08 -15.22
C THR A 250 3.37 -2.08 -15.36
N HIS A 251 2.63 -2.36 -14.29
CA HIS A 251 1.17 -2.37 -14.35
C HIS A 251 0.63 -0.94 -14.58
N PRO A 252 -0.09 -0.66 -15.68
CA PRO A 252 -0.46 0.71 -16.06
C PRO A 252 -1.44 1.38 -15.09
N GLY A 253 -2.29 0.63 -14.39
CA GLY A 253 -3.22 1.14 -13.39
C GLY A 253 -2.59 1.45 -12.01
N LEU A 254 -1.29 1.16 -11.81
CA LEU A 254 -0.61 1.46 -10.55
C LEU A 254 0.10 2.82 -10.57
N ALA A 255 -0.17 3.63 -9.56
CA ALA A 255 0.57 4.87 -9.34
C ALA A 255 1.90 4.63 -8.61
N ASN A 256 1.92 3.67 -7.68
CA ASN A 256 3.05 3.47 -6.76
C ASN A 256 3.20 2.00 -6.36
N VAL A 257 4.46 1.59 -6.18
CA VAL A 257 4.85 0.33 -5.53
C VAL A 257 5.55 0.69 -4.23
N MET A 258 4.95 0.30 -3.12
CA MET A 258 5.47 0.63 -1.80
C MET A 258 6.40 -0.47 -1.29
N VAL A 259 7.59 -0.07 -0.87
CA VAL A 259 8.60 -0.92 -0.23
C VAL A 259 8.95 -0.38 1.15
N GLY A 260 9.33 -1.27 2.06
CA GLY A 260 9.79 -0.91 3.40
C GLY A 260 11.17 -1.48 3.66
N THR A 261 12.02 -0.72 4.32
CA THR A 261 13.32 -1.19 4.79
C THR A 261 13.80 -0.38 6.00
N LYS A 262 14.66 -0.99 6.80
CA LYS A 262 15.41 -0.33 7.89
C LYS A 262 16.89 -0.09 7.56
N GLN A 263 17.30 -0.34 6.32
CA GLN A 263 18.70 -0.24 5.87
C GLN A 263 18.81 0.62 4.61
N LEU A 264 19.71 1.60 4.64
CA LEU A 264 19.95 2.47 3.47
C LEU A 264 20.44 1.69 2.25
N ALA A 265 21.21 0.63 2.43
CA ALA A 265 21.69 -0.18 1.31
C ALA A 265 20.53 -0.85 0.54
N HIS A 266 19.51 -1.36 1.25
CA HIS A 266 18.32 -1.90 0.60
C HIS A 266 17.47 -0.81 -0.04
N LEU A 267 17.43 0.40 0.54
CA LEU A 267 16.76 1.55 -0.07
C LEU A 267 17.42 1.90 -1.41
N GLU A 268 18.75 1.95 -1.46
CA GLU A 268 19.50 2.21 -2.70
C GLU A 268 19.21 1.16 -3.77
N ASP A 269 19.15 -0.11 -3.39
CA ASP A 269 18.88 -1.19 -4.32
C ASP A 269 17.45 -1.11 -4.90
N ASN A 270 16.46 -0.79 -4.07
CA ASN A 270 15.08 -0.54 -4.51
C ASN A 270 14.99 0.68 -5.45
N ILE A 271 15.76 1.74 -5.19
CA ILE A 271 15.82 2.93 -6.04
C ILE A 271 16.41 2.60 -7.40
N LYS A 272 17.50 1.81 -7.46
CA LYS A 272 18.07 1.36 -8.74
C LYS A 272 17.01 0.65 -9.60
N ALA A 273 16.18 -0.21 -8.99
CA ALA A 273 15.08 -0.85 -9.72
C ALA A 273 14.10 0.17 -10.29
N ALA A 274 13.71 1.16 -9.47
CA ALA A 274 12.77 2.19 -9.89
C ALA A 274 13.34 3.13 -10.96
N GLU A 275 14.63 3.42 -10.93
CA GLU A 275 15.34 4.23 -11.94
C GLU A 275 15.51 3.51 -13.27
N LYS A 276 15.70 2.18 -13.25
CA LYS A 276 15.62 1.36 -14.47
C LYS A 276 14.25 1.44 -15.13
N GLY A 277 13.20 1.69 -14.35
CA GLY A 277 11.84 1.79 -14.82
C GLY A 277 11.14 0.46 -15.05
N PRO A 278 9.96 0.48 -15.71
CA PRO A 278 9.16 -0.69 -16.01
C PRO A 278 9.92 -1.73 -16.84
N LEU A 279 9.46 -2.98 -16.79
CA LEU A 279 9.91 -4.01 -17.73
C LEU A 279 9.47 -3.67 -19.15
N SER A 280 10.19 -4.16 -20.18
CA SER A 280 9.72 -4.05 -21.54
C SER A 280 8.37 -4.81 -21.72
N PRO A 281 7.53 -4.41 -22.68
CA PRO A 281 6.26 -5.10 -22.94
C PRO A 281 6.44 -6.60 -23.19
N GLU A 282 7.50 -6.99 -23.87
CA GLU A 282 7.82 -8.38 -24.21
C GLU A 282 8.19 -9.19 -22.95
N VAL A 283 9.07 -8.63 -22.11
CA VAL A 283 9.47 -9.27 -20.84
C VAL A 283 8.29 -9.38 -19.90
N TYR A 284 7.47 -8.33 -19.79
CA TYR A 284 6.28 -8.35 -18.95
C TYR A 284 5.26 -9.38 -19.41
N ALA A 285 4.99 -9.49 -20.73
CA ALA A 285 4.09 -10.48 -21.29
C ALA A 285 4.60 -11.90 -21.06
N GLU A 286 5.90 -12.15 -21.28
CA GLU A 286 6.50 -13.46 -21.06
C GLU A 286 6.50 -13.83 -19.56
N ALA A 287 6.76 -12.87 -18.67
CA ALA A 287 6.65 -13.10 -17.24
C ALA A 287 5.23 -13.55 -16.86
N LYS A 288 4.21 -12.87 -17.36
CA LYS A 288 2.80 -13.26 -17.13
C LYS A 288 2.48 -14.66 -17.65
N ARG A 289 2.97 -14.99 -18.85
CA ARG A 289 2.77 -16.33 -19.43
C ARG A 289 3.36 -17.43 -18.55
N ARG A 290 4.60 -17.22 -18.05
CA ARG A 290 5.28 -18.17 -17.15
C ARG A 290 4.59 -18.29 -15.80
N LEU A 291 4.14 -17.18 -15.24
CA LEU A 291 3.39 -17.15 -13.99
C LEU A 291 2.03 -17.85 -14.10
N ASN A 292 1.32 -17.65 -15.21
CA ASN A 292 0.07 -18.35 -15.47
C ASN A 292 0.26 -19.87 -15.52
N PHE A 293 1.35 -20.34 -16.11
CA PHE A 293 1.67 -21.76 -16.20
C PHE A 293 1.81 -22.43 -14.81
N VAL A 294 2.28 -21.70 -13.81
CA VAL A 294 2.43 -22.21 -12.44
C VAL A 294 1.28 -21.81 -11.51
N GLY A 295 0.15 -21.34 -12.07
CA GLY A 295 -1.05 -21.01 -11.31
C GLY A 295 -0.98 -19.69 -10.54
N VAL A 296 -0.01 -18.82 -10.83
CA VAL A 296 0.01 -17.44 -10.33
C VAL A 296 -0.79 -16.57 -11.30
N ILE A 297 -2.11 -16.56 -11.14
CA ILE A 297 -3.09 -15.98 -12.05
C ILE A 297 -3.88 -14.84 -11.40
N PRO A 298 -4.40 -13.88 -12.19
CA PRO A 298 -5.39 -12.92 -11.70
C PRO A 298 -6.77 -13.58 -11.54
N GLY A 299 -7.63 -12.94 -10.78
CA GLY A 299 -9.03 -13.34 -10.64
C GLY A 299 -9.45 -13.64 -9.21
N PRO A 300 -10.76 -13.78 -8.97
CA PRO A 300 -11.29 -14.21 -7.70
C PRO A 300 -10.98 -15.70 -7.55
N VAL A 301 -9.78 -15.99 -7.09
CA VAL A 301 -9.49 -17.34 -6.63
C VAL A 301 -10.27 -17.50 -5.33
N ASP A 302 -11.06 -18.57 -5.23
CA ASP A 302 -11.65 -19.01 -3.97
C ASP A 302 -10.46 -19.36 -3.08
N MET A 303 -10.04 -18.38 -2.30
CA MET A 303 -8.77 -18.44 -1.62
C MET A 303 -8.95 -19.19 -0.30
N LYS A 304 -9.02 -20.49 -0.37
CA LYS A 304 -8.29 -21.30 0.61
C LYS A 304 -6.82 -21.03 0.35
N LEU A 305 -6.41 -19.80 0.60
CA LEU A 305 -5.01 -19.48 0.62
C LEU A 305 -4.47 -20.09 1.89
N ASP A 306 -3.70 -21.13 1.72
CA ASP A 306 -2.73 -21.57 2.70
C ASP A 306 -1.71 -20.43 2.83
N TRP A 307 -2.12 -19.37 3.55
CA TRP A 307 -1.30 -18.21 3.88
C TRP A 307 -0.54 -18.47 5.16
#